data_9fc0ffa5cb3861d4890501e13dff2a50
#
_entry.id   9fc0ffa5cb3861d4890501e13dff2a50
#
_cell.length_a   1.000
_cell.length_b   1.000
_cell.length_c   1.000
_cell.angle_alpha   90.00
_cell.angle_beta   90.00
_cell.angle_gamma   90.00
#
_symmetry.space_group_name_H-M   'P 1'
#
loop_
_entity.id
_entity.type
_entity.pdbx_description
1 polymer ?
#
loop_
_entity_poly.entity_id
_entity_poly.type
_entity_poly.pdbx_seq_one_letter_code
_entity_poly.pdbx_strand_id
1 'polypeptide(L)'
;MRSWGSSLLGVGRYQSLVRAGLAVLLLGGLFWTLPLRRPGEEGGHHARHAAPALDPFEKAGVNELTEGQHGPPFRLATLDGRTAALADHADKLVVLNFWATWCQPCTLEMPTLEALWRAYADRGLLVLAVSVDRGAPRGLIEPYVRNLNLTFPILLDPELQTSGAWRVTGLPATFLVRPGGSVAGMAVGAREWNSDEMRALVERLLPGAEEHD
;
A
#
# COMPACT_ATOMS: atom_id res chain seq x y z
N MET A 1 92.77 -20.09 54.39
CA MET A 1 92.66 -21.21 53.46
C MET A 1 91.29 -21.19 52.86
N ARG A 2 91.18 -21.14 51.58
CA ARG A 2 89.97 -20.74 50.85
C ARG A 2 89.16 -21.95 50.42
N SER A 3 87.85 -22.00 50.76
CA SER A 3 86.94 -23.04 50.33
C SER A 3 86.23 -22.58 49.06
N TRP A 4 86.23 -23.40 48.04
CA TRP A 4 85.47 -23.18 46.79
C TRP A 4 84.10 -23.82 46.96
N GLY A 5 83.07 -23.00 46.82
CA GLY A 5 81.69 -23.45 46.73
C GLY A 5 81.21 -23.45 45.29
N SER A 6 80.92 -24.62 44.77
CA SER A 6 80.50 -24.86 43.40
C SER A 6 78.99 -24.54 43.21
N SER A 7 78.73 -23.64 42.23
CA SER A 7 77.37 -23.22 41.80
C SER A 7 76.67 -24.32 40.98
N LEU A 8 75.61 -24.92 41.51
CA LEU A 8 74.76 -25.84 40.78
C LEU A 8 73.30 -25.23 40.64
N LEU A 9 73.20 -24.00 40.15
CA LEU A 9 71.88 -23.31 40.05
C LEU A 9 71.38 -23.10 38.60
N GLY A 10 72.00 -23.71 37.57
CA GLY A 10 71.70 -23.46 36.18
C GLY A 10 70.76 -24.45 35.49
N VAL A 11 70.72 -25.72 35.96
CA VAL A 11 70.02 -26.80 35.21
C VAL A 11 68.52 -26.86 35.47
N GLY A 12 68.07 -26.51 36.69
CA GLY A 12 66.62 -26.61 37.04
C GLY A 12 65.72 -25.60 36.33
N ARG A 13 66.31 -24.42 36.04
CA ARG A 13 65.49 -23.35 35.38
C ARG A 13 65.27 -23.61 33.88
N TYR A 14 66.27 -24.24 33.22
CA TYR A 14 66.15 -24.59 31.80
C TYR A 14 65.15 -25.73 31.57
N GLN A 15 65.14 -26.74 32.44
CA GLN A 15 64.14 -27.83 32.36
C GLN A 15 62.70 -27.34 32.57
N SER A 16 62.47 -26.34 33.45
CA SER A 16 61.18 -25.75 33.67
C SER A 16 60.65 -24.96 32.46
N LEU A 17 61.56 -24.23 31.77
CA LEU A 17 61.21 -23.49 30.57
C LEU A 17 60.90 -24.40 29.38
N VAL A 18 61.64 -25.48 29.22
CA VAL A 18 61.42 -26.47 28.16
C VAL A 18 60.10 -27.20 28.37
N ARG A 19 59.75 -27.56 29.63
CA ARG A 19 58.48 -28.19 29.97
C ARG A 19 57.28 -27.25 29.75
N ALA A 20 57.44 -25.97 30.08
CA ALA A 20 56.43 -24.95 29.82
C ALA A 20 56.22 -24.72 28.32
N GLY A 21 57.31 -24.64 27.52
CA GLY A 21 57.23 -24.52 26.07
C GLY A 21 56.56 -25.72 25.39
N LEU A 22 56.88 -26.93 25.83
CA LEU A 22 56.24 -28.15 25.30
C LEU A 22 54.76 -28.23 25.62
N ALA A 23 54.32 -27.81 26.82
CA ALA A 23 52.94 -27.76 27.21
C ALA A 23 52.12 -26.76 26.36
N VAL A 24 52.70 -25.61 26.07
CA VAL A 24 52.07 -24.60 25.21
C VAL A 24 51.89 -25.11 23.78
N LEU A 25 52.89 -25.80 23.23
CA LEU A 25 52.82 -26.37 21.88
C LEU A 25 51.81 -27.51 21.79
N LEU A 26 51.73 -28.38 22.83
CA LEU A 26 50.75 -29.47 22.87
C LEU A 26 49.32 -28.94 23.05
N LEU A 27 49.10 -27.90 23.86
CA LEU A 27 47.80 -27.26 24.05
C LEU A 27 47.40 -26.47 22.81
N GLY A 28 48.32 -25.79 22.14
CA GLY A 28 48.09 -25.10 20.88
C GLY A 28 47.77 -26.07 19.73
N GLY A 29 48.48 -27.21 19.65
CA GLY A 29 48.19 -28.26 18.67
C GLY A 29 46.82 -28.91 18.90
N LEU A 30 46.44 -29.15 20.16
CA LEU A 30 45.11 -29.69 20.51
C LEU A 30 44.00 -28.69 20.21
N PHE A 31 44.24 -27.40 20.39
CA PHE A 31 43.27 -26.34 20.04
C PHE A 31 43.02 -26.28 18.53
N TRP A 32 44.03 -26.59 17.70
CA TRP A 32 43.89 -26.62 16.23
C TRP A 32 43.20 -27.89 15.70
N THR A 33 43.21 -28.99 16.45
CA THR A 33 42.57 -30.26 16.06
C THR A 33 41.19 -30.44 16.62
N LEU A 34 40.76 -29.62 17.58
CA LEU A 34 39.40 -29.60 18.04
C LEU A 34 38.54 -28.94 16.95
N PRO A 35 37.45 -29.58 16.49
CA PRO A 35 36.48 -28.96 15.59
C PRO A 35 35.65 -27.96 16.40
N LEU A 36 36.31 -26.85 16.79
CA LEU A 36 35.57 -25.70 17.30
C LEU A 36 34.72 -25.18 16.15
N ARG A 37 33.50 -25.55 16.18
CA ARG A 37 32.44 -25.03 15.29
C ARG A 37 32.54 -23.51 15.33
N ARG A 38 33.09 -22.90 14.24
CA ARG A 38 33.15 -21.45 14.11
C ARG A 38 31.72 -20.93 14.21
N PRO A 39 31.39 -20.01 15.12
CA PRO A 39 30.09 -19.35 15.11
C PRO A 39 30.06 -18.49 13.84
N GLY A 40 29.47 -19.00 12.77
CA GLY A 40 29.38 -18.27 11.49
C GLY A 40 29.26 -19.15 10.26
N GLU A 41 29.46 -20.48 10.36
CA GLU A 41 29.26 -21.43 9.25
C GLU A 41 28.04 -22.34 9.49
N GLU A 42 27.02 -21.83 10.17
CA GLU A 42 25.71 -22.28 9.82
C GLU A 42 25.39 -21.64 8.49
N GLY A 43 25.51 -22.42 7.42
CA GLY A 43 24.91 -22.14 6.15
C GLY A 43 23.41 -21.93 6.39
N GLY A 44 23.08 -20.77 6.93
CA GLY A 44 21.77 -20.22 6.89
C GLY A 44 21.45 -20.06 5.40
N HIS A 45 20.79 -21.04 4.83
CA HIS A 45 19.80 -20.73 3.86
C HIS A 45 18.83 -19.77 4.59
N HIS A 46 19.23 -18.49 4.66
CA HIS A 46 18.26 -17.42 4.71
C HIS A 46 17.45 -17.64 3.42
N ALA A 47 16.49 -18.54 3.48
CA ALA A 47 15.32 -18.39 2.65
C ALA A 47 15.02 -16.91 2.84
N ARG A 48 15.32 -16.10 1.82
CA ARG A 48 14.80 -14.76 1.73
C ARG A 48 13.32 -15.02 1.82
N HIS A 49 12.77 -14.80 3.01
CA HIS A 49 11.35 -14.62 3.14
C HIS A 49 11.10 -13.44 2.20
N ALA A 50 10.69 -13.74 0.98
CA ALA A 50 10.14 -12.73 0.11
C ALA A 50 9.10 -12.05 1.00
N ALA A 51 9.28 -10.75 1.24
CA ALA A 51 8.29 -10.00 1.99
C ALA A 51 6.94 -10.36 1.37
N PRO A 52 5.92 -10.69 2.17
CA PRO A 52 4.63 -11.06 1.63
C PRO A 52 4.25 -10.01 0.60
N ALA A 53 3.89 -10.44 -0.59
CA ALA A 53 3.51 -9.50 -1.65
C ALA A 53 2.38 -8.64 -1.09
N LEU A 54 2.58 -7.32 -1.08
CA LEU A 54 1.56 -6.39 -0.59
C LEU A 54 0.24 -6.68 -1.30
N ASP A 55 -0.85 -6.62 -0.55
CA ASP A 55 -2.20 -6.75 -1.08
C ASP A 55 -2.44 -5.69 -2.19
N PRO A 56 -3.18 -6.01 -3.27
CA PRO A 56 -3.47 -5.06 -4.34
C PRO A 56 -4.13 -3.76 -3.86
N PHE A 57 -4.98 -3.82 -2.83
CA PHE A 57 -5.56 -2.62 -2.22
C PHE A 57 -4.49 -1.77 -1.53
N GLU A 58 -3.61 -2.40 -0.76
CA GLU A 58 -2.51 -1.71 -0.08
C GLU A 58 -1.55 -1.06 -1.09
N LYS A 59 -1.19 -1.76 -2.18
CA LYS A 59 -0.35 -1.20 -3.26
C LYS A 59 -0.99 0.02 -3.92
N ALA A 60 -2.30 -0.02 -4.15
CA ALA A 60 -3.06 1.09 -4.70
C ALA A 60 -3.36 2.20 -3.67
N GLY A 61 -2.97 2.01 -2.42
CA GLY A 61 -3.24 2.95 -1.33
C GLY A 61 -4.74 3.05 -0.99
N VAL A 62 -5.51 2.02 -1.21
CA VAL A 62 -6.94 1.92 -0.89
C VAL A 62 -7.10 1.05 0.34
N ASN A 63 -7.90 1.47 1.30
CA ASN A 63 -8.26 0.64 2.45
C ASN A 63 -9.34 -0.34 2.01
N GLU A 64 -9.02 -1.62 2.00
CA GLU A 64 -10.00 -2.67 1.73
C GLU A 64 -11.06 -2.69 2.82
N LEU A 65 -12.31 -2.90 2.43
CA LEU A 65 -13.43 -3.03 3.36
C LEU A 65 -13.95 -4.47 3.37
N THR A 66 -14.48 -4.87 4.52
CA THR A 66 -15.05 -6.21 4.71
C THR A 66 -16.14 -6.47 3.69
N GLU A 67 -16.10 -7.62 3.06
CA GLU A 67 -17.10 -8.03 2.05
C GLU A 67 -18.53 -7.96 2.59
N GLY A 68 -19.47 -7.66 1.68
CA GLY A 68 -20.90 -7.60 2.00
C GLY A 68 -21.39 -6.26 2.59
N GLN A 69 -20.51 -5.29 2.80
CA GLN A 69 -20.95 -3.95 3.19
C GLN A 69 -21.48 -3.18 1.97
N HIS A 70 -22.78 -2.86 1.98
CA HIS A 70 -23.39 -2.02 0.94
C HIS A 70 -23.37 -0.57 1.37
N GLY A 71 -23.04 0.32 0.42
CA GLY A 71 -23.13 1.76 0.65
C GLY A 71 -24.59 2.23 0.76
N PRO A 72 -24.84 3.35 1.48
CA PRO A 72 -26.16 3.94 1.53
C PRO A 72 -26.67 4.28 0.13
N PRO A 73 -27.95 4.00 -0.18
CA PRO A 73 -28.51 4.36 -1.47
C PRO A 73 -28.60 5.88 -1.60
N PHE A 74 -28.47 6.38 -2.83
CA PHE A 74 -28.72 7.78 -3.15
C PHE A 74 -29.34 7.94 -4.53
N ARG A 75 -29.97 9.08 -4.75
CA ARG A 75 -30.40 9.58 -6.05
C ARG A 75 -30.13 11.08 -6.10
N LEU A 76 -29.25 11.51 -6.98
CA LEU A 76 -28.81 12.90 -7.10
C LEU A 76 -29.09 13.46 -8.50
N ALA A 77 -29.25 14.77 -8.58
CA ALA A 77 -29.25 15.47 -9.84
C ALA A 77 -27.80 15.46 -10.43
N THR A 78 -27.73 15.28 -11.73
CA THR A 78 -26.48 15.42 -12.48
C THR A 78 -26.29 16.85 -13.01
N LEU A 79 -25.06 17.21 -13.33
CA LEU A 79 -24.74 18.54 -13.86
C LEU A 79 -25.45 18.80 -15.20
N ASP A 80 -25.69 17.78 -16.00
CA ASP A 80 -26.43 17.87 -17.28
C ASP A 80 -27.97 17.88 -17.14
N GLY A 81 -28.46 17.88 -15.91
CA GLY A 81 -29.92 18.02 -15.60
C GLY A 81 -30.69 16.72 -15.51
N ARG A 82 -30.03 15.58 -15.64
CA ARG A 82 -30.62 14.24 -15.38
C ARG A 82 -30.59 13.91 -13.89
N THR A 83 -30.91 12.68 -13.54
CA THR A 83 -30.69 12.09 -12.23
C THR A 83 -29.91 10.80 -12.36
N ALA A 84 -29.10 10.48 -11.37
CA ALA A 84 -28.40 9.22 -11.27
C ALA A 84 -28.53 8.64 -9.85
N ALA A 85 -28.65 7.32 -9.75
CA ALA A 85 -28.62 6.59 -8.50
C ALA A 85 -27.58 5.48 -8.61
N LEU A 86 -26.96 5.08 -7.50
CA LEU A 86 -26.02 3.98 -7.48
C LEU A 86 -26.65 2.68 -8.02
N ALA A 87 -27.91 2.43 -7.66
CA ALA A 87 -28.67 1.24 -8.08
C ALA A 87 -28.90 1.15 -9.60
N ASP A 88 -28.85 2.28 -10.32
CA ASP A 88 -29.01 2.32 -11.78
C ASP A 88 -27.78 1.71 -12.50
N HIS A 89 -26.70 1.37 -11.76
CA HIS A 89 -25.41 0.92 -12.27
C HIS A 89 -24.91 -0.35 -11.55
N ALA A 90 -25.82 -1.23 -11.18
CA ALA A 90 -25.53 -2.45 -10.44
C ALA A 90 -24.64 -3.46 -11.22
N ASP A 91 -24.53 -3.29 -12.52
CA ASP A 91 -23.67 -4.08 -13.42
C ASP A 91 -22.24 -3.55 -13.58
N LYS A 92 -21.91 -2.42 -12.91
CA LYS A 92 -20.65 -1.70 -13.08
C LYS A 92 -19.77 -1.76 -11.83
N LEU A 93 -18.46 -1.66 -12.04
CA LEU A 93 -17.56 -1.19 -11.01
C LEU A 93 -17.68 0.32 -10.91
N VAL A 94 -18.17 0.84 -9.78
CA VAL A 94 -18.36 2.28 -9.59
C VAL A 94 -17.23 2.85 -8.75
N VAL A 95 -16.53 3.86 -9.29
CA VAL A 95 -15.65 4.76 -8.55
C VAL A 95 -16.48 5.97 -8.10
N LEU A 96 -16.94 5.93 -6.86
CA LEU A 96 -17.74 7.01 -6.26
C LEU A 96 -16.82 7.99 -5.57
N ASN A 97 -16.60 9.16 -6.17
CA ASN A 97 -15.67 10.18 -5.69
C ASN A 97 -16.41 11.39 -5.15
N PHE A 98 -16.15 11.79 -3.90
CA PHE A 98 -16.66 13.01 -3.28
C PHE A 98 -15.60 14.11 -3.33
N TRP A 99 -15.98 15.28 -3.88
CA TRP A 99 -15.06 16.38 -4.17
C TRP A 99 -15.74 17.74 -4.09
N ALA A 100 -14.97 18.84 -4.19
CA ALA A 100 -15.49 20.19 -4.31
C ALA A 100 -14.56 21.09 -5.13
N THR A 101 -15.08 22.15 -5.71
CA THR A 101 -14.30 23.10 -6.53
C THR A 101 -13.22 23.84 -5.72
N TRP A 102 -13.44 24.06 -4.44
CA TRP A 102 -12.49 24.69 -3.51
C TRP A 102 -11.45 23.71 -2.91
N CYS A 103 -11.57 22.42 -3.19
CA CYS A 103 -10.67 21.38 -2.70
C CYS A 103 -9.46 21.24 -3.63
N GLN A 104 -8.33 21.84 -3.29
CA GLN A 104 -7.13 21.78 -4.13
C GLN A 104 -6.59 20.35 -4.34
N PRO A 105 -6.52 19.45 -3.33
CA PRO A 105 -6.14 18.06 -3.58
C PRO A 105 -7.07 17.35 -4.56
N CYS A 106 -8.37 17.65 -4.54
CA CYS A 106 -9.34 17.10 -5.50
C CYS A 106 -8.98 17.53 -6.93
N THR A 107 -8.61 18.80 -7.14
CA THR A 107 -8.22 19.30 -8.44
C THR A 107 -7.01 18.57 -9.02
N LEU A 108 -6.08 18.13 -8.17
CA LEU A 108 -4.88 17.42 -8.60
C LEU A 108 -5.19 15.99 -9.06
N GLU A 109 -6.18 15.31 -8.48
CA GLU A 109 -6.50 13.94 -8.86
C GLU A 109 -7.46 13.82 -10.05
N MET A 110 -8.29 14.83 -10.33
CA MET A 110 -9.31 14.79 -11.38
C MET A 110 -8.79 14.39 -12.77
N PRO A 111 -7.64 14.89 -13.26
CA PRO A 111 -7.11 14.46 -14.56
C PRO A 111 -6.75 12.97 -14.59
N THR A 112 -6.26 12.42 -13.49
CA THR A 112 -5.90 11.00 -13.41
C THR A 112 -7.12 10.10 -13.30
N LEU A 113 -8.16 10.58 -12.64
CA LEU A 113 -9.47 9.93 -12.59
C LEU A 113 -10.15 9.93 -13.98
N GLU A 114 -10.01 11.03 -14.73
CA GLU A 114 -10.47 11.11 -16.12
C GLU A 114 -9.71 10.13 -17.03
N ALA A 115 -8.39 10.01 -16.84
CA ALA A 115 -7.59 9.06 -17.59
C ALA A 115 -8.01 7.60 -17.30
N LEU A 116 -8.26 7.26 -16.03
CA LEU A 116 -8.79 5.96 -15.64
C LEU A 116 -10.18 5.72 -16.25
N TRP A 117 -11.08 6.69 -16.16
CA TRP A 117 -12.41 6.63 -16.76
C TRP A 117 -12.36 6.29 -18.24
N ARG A 118 -11.56 7.04 -19.02
CA ARG A 118 -11.42 6.79 -20.47
C ARG A 118 -10.84 5.42 -20.80
N ALA A 119 -9.96 4.91 -19.96
CA ALA A 119 -9.31 3.62 -20.21
C ALA A 119 -10.25 2.43 -19.96
N TYR A 120 -11.24 2.55 -19.06
CA TYR A 120 -12.02 1.41 -18.59
C TYR A 120 -13.54 1.56 -18.71
N ALA A 121 -14.08 2.69 -19.19
CA ALA A 121 -15.53 2.91 -19.33
C ALA A 121 -16.20 1.81 -20.16
N ASP A 122 -15.59 1.43 -21.29
CA ASP A 122 -16.10 0.39 -22.17
C ASP A 122 -15.95 -1.04 -21.59
N ARG A 123 -15.14 -1.17 -20.52
CA ARG A 123 -14.91 -2.42 -19.80
C ARG A 123 -15.76 -2.58 -18.53
N GLY A 124 -16.70 -1.66 -18.29
CA GLY A 124 -17.60 -1.76 -17.15
C GLY A 124 -17.21 -0.92 -15.93
N LEU A 125 -16.24 0.01 -16.04
CA LEU A 125 -15.99 1.02 -15.03
C LEU A 125 -16.98 2.19 -15.20
N LEU A 126 -17.44 2.74 -14.09
CA LEU A 126 -18.17 4.01 -14.03
C LEU A 126 -17.58 4.92 -12.96
N VAL A 127 -17.29 6.16 -13.31
CA VAL A 127 -16.97 7.19 -12.32
C VAL A 127 -18.22 8.02 -12.04
N LEU A 128 -18.62 8.13 -10.78
CA LEU A 128 -19.65 9.03 -10.29
C LEU A 128 -19.00 10.06 -9.36
N ALA A 129 -18.75 11.28 -9.86
CA ALA A 129 -18.11 12.32 -9.09
C ALA A 129 -19.15 13.23 -8.44
N VAL A 130 -19.31 13.10 -7.12
CA VAL A 130 -20.31 13.83 -6.32
C VAL A 130 -19.67 15.11 -5.79
N SER A 131 -20.12 16.26 -6.31
CA SER A 131 -19.74 17.57 -5.76
C SER A 131 -20.51 17.86 -4.49
N VAL A 132 -19.78 18.30 -3.45
CA VAL A 132 -20.30 18.78 -2.18
C VAL A 132 -20.29 20.32 -2.09
N ASP A 133 -20.18 21.01 -3.22
CA ASP A 133 -20.31 22.47 -3.28
C ASP A 133 -21.73 22.89 -2.88
N ARG A 134 -21.84 23.85 -1.96
CA ARG A 134 -23.12 24.36 -1.45
C ARG A 134 -23.64 25.56 -2.25
N GLY A 135 -24.89 25.89 -2.07
CA GLY A 135 -25.52 27.08 -2.68
C GLY A 135 -25.89 26.87 -4.15
N ALA A 136 -25.29 27.63 -5.06
CA ALA A 136 -25.57 27.55 -6.50
C ALA A 136 -24.45 26.78 -7.24
N PRO A 137 -24.34 25.48 -7.03
CA PRO A 137 -23.15 24.70 -7.42
C PRO A 137 -22.91 24.68 -8.93
N ARG A 138 -23.96 24.74 -9.79
CA ARG A 138 -23.80 24.66 -11.24
C ARG A 138 -22.88 25.75 -11.79
N GLY A 139 -23.04 26.99 -11.35
CA GLY A 139 -22.23 28.13 -11.84
C GLY A 139 -20.76 28.01 -11.49
N LEU A 140 -20.42 27.28 -10.43
CA LEU A 140 -19.02 27.00 -10.02
C LEU A 140 -18.48 25.74 -10.71
N ILE A 141 -19.30 24.69 -10.78
CA ILE A 141 -18.90 23.37 -11.24
C ILE A 141 -18.74 23.31 -12.76
N GLU A 142 -19.65 23.91 -13.53
CA GLU A 142 -19.58 23.85 -14.99
C GLU A 142 -18.27 24.41 -15.60
N PRO A 143 -17.78 25.60 -15.19
CA PRO A 143 -16.47 26.08 -15.64
C PRO A 143 -15.31 25.17 -15.21
N TYR A 144 -15.37 24.64 -13.98
CA TYR A 144 -14.35 23.73 -13.44
C TYR A 144 -14.26 22.45 -14.27
N VAL A 145 -15.37 21.79 -14.53
CA VAL A 145 -15.46 20.57 -15.36
C VAL A 145 -14.94 20.80 -16.77
N ARG A 146 -15.34 21.92 -17.40
CA ARG A 146 -14.84 22.30 -18.73
C ARG A 146 -13.33 22.55 -18.75
N ASN A 147 -12.81 23.27 -17.76
CA ASN A 147 -11.38 23.61 -17.69
C ASN A 147 -10.49 22.36 -17.52
N LEU A 148 -10.98 21.35 -16.81
CA LEU A 148 -10.27 20.09 -16.60
C LEU A 148 -10.61 19.01 -17.65
N ASN A 149 -11.49 19.34 -18.63
CA ASN A 149 -11.97 18.41 -19.67
C ASN A 149 -12.51 17.09 -19.10
N LEU A 150 -13.26 17.15 -17.98
CA LEU A 150 -13.86 15.99 -17.37
C LEU A 150 -15.08 15.51 -18.16
N THR A 151 -15.17 14.20 -18.43
CA THR A 151 -16.25 13.60 -19.23
C THR A 151 -17.10 12.59 -18.47
N PHE A 152 -16.67 12.16 -17.29
CA PHE A 152 -17.48 11.31 -16.42
C PHE A 152 -18.67 12.07 -15.79
N PRO A 153 -19.73 11.38 -15.35
CA PRO A 153 -20.89 11.98 -14.70
C PRO A 153 -20.54 12.77 -13.42
N ILE A 154 -21.01 14.01 -13.37
CA ILE A 154 -20.90 14.88 -12.20
C ILE A 154 -22.28 14.95 -11.53
N LEU A 155 -22.34 14.59 -10.24
CA LEU A 155 -23.52 14.62 -9.41
C LEU A 155 -23.44 15.77 -8.41
N LEU A 156 -24.58 16.26 -7.96
CA LEU A 156 -24.69 17.43 -7.09
C LEU A 156 -25.29 17.02 -5.73
N ASP A 157 -24.54 17.23 -4.65
CA ASP A 157 -24.96 17.00 -3.25
C ASP A 157 -24.88 18.30 -2.42
N PRO A 158 -25.58 19.39 -2.82
CA PRO A 158 -25.46 20.71 -2.17
C PRO A 158 -25.95 20.73 -0.72
N GLU A 159 -26.82 19.79 -0.35
CA GLU A 159 -27.34 19.62 1.01
C GLU A 159 -26.50 18.68 1.86
N LEU A 160 -25.44 18.07 1.30
CA LEU A 160 -24.54 17.13 1.97
C LEU A 160 -25.22 15.89 2.57
N GLN A 161 -26.38 15.50 2.04
CA GLN A 161 -27.11 14.35 2.54
C GLN A 161 -26.43 13.03 2.16
N THR A 162 -26.00 12.93 0.90
CA THR A 162 -25.29 11.73 0.41
C THR A 162 -23.91 11.62 1.03
N SER A 163 -23.13 12.67 1.01
CA SER A 163 -21.80 12.68 1.64
C SER A 163 -21.85 12.40 3.14
N GLY A 164 -22.88 12.94 3.84
CA GLY A 164 -23.12 12.63 5.25
C GLY A 164 -23.50 11.17 5.49
N ALA A 165 -24.38 10.59 4.66
CA ALA A 165 -24.77 9.18 4.74
C ALA A 165 -23.59 8.23 4.49
N TRP A 166 -22.70 8.57 3.55
CA TRP A 166 -21.46 7.85 3.24
C TRP A 166 -20.32 8.14 4.23
N ARG A 167 -20.61 8.93 5.28
CA ARG A 167 -19.64 9.30 6.35
C ARG A 167 -18.34 9.91 5.81
N VAL A 168 -18.46 10.76 4.80
CA VAL A 168 -17.33 11.50 4.25
C VAL A 168 -16.86 12.53 5.28
N THR A 169 -15.66 12.36 5.80
CA THR A 169 -15.06 13.23 6.84
C THR A 169 -13.95 14.13 6.31
N GLY A 170 -13.52 13.93 5.07
CA GLY A 170 -12.47 14.71 4.41
C GLY A 170 -12.55 14.57 2.90
N LEU A 171 -11.96 15.50 2.16
CA LEU A 171 -11.95 15.50 0.69
C LEU A 171 -10.52 15.43 0.14
N PRO A 172 -10.36 14.77 -1.02
CA PRO A 172 -11.33 13.90 -1.67
C PRO A 172 -11.54 12.62 -0.87
N ALA A 173 -12.72 12.00 -1.02
CA ALA A 173 -13.01 10.67 -0.50
C ALA A 173 -13.60 9.82 -1.62
N THR A 174 -13.04 8.64 -1.84
CA THR A 174 -13.44 7.78 -2.95
C THR A 174 -13.73 6.38 -2.46
N PHE A 175 -14.84 5.82 -2.93
CA PHE A 175 -15.26 4.46 -2.65
C PHE A 175 -15.25 3.65 -3.94
N LEU A 176 -14.68 2.45 -3.88
CA LEU A 176 -14.77 1.45 -4.95
C LEU A 176 -15.98 0.55 -4.66
N VAL A 177 -17.00 0.58 -5.51
CA VAL A 177 -18.21 -0.20 -5.33
C VAL A 177 -18.28 -1.26 -6.43
N ARG A 178 -18.27 -2.54 -6.02
CA ARG A 178 -18.35 -3.70 -6.93
C ARG A 178 -19.69 -3.74 -7.65
N PRO A 179 -19.78 -4.46 -8.75
CA PRO A 179 -21.07 -4.92 -9.26
C PRO A 179 -21.90 -5.56 -8.14
N GLY A 180 -23.22 -5.26 -8.13
CA GLY A 180 -24.09 -5.67 -7.01
C GLY A 180 -24.14 -4.69 -5.84
N GLY A 181 -23.28 -3.64 -5.80
CA GLY A 181 -23.37 -2.53 -4.83
C GLY A 181 -22.61 -2.71 -3.52
N SER A 182 -21.80 -3.78 -3.36
CA SER A 182 -20.93 -3.93 -2.19
C SER A 182 -19.71 -3.02 -2.31
N VAL A 183 -19.32 -2.38 -1.20
CA VAL A 183 -18.14 -1.49 -1.17
C VAL A 183 -16.88 -2.32 -0.99
N ALA A 184 -16.02 -2.32 -2.00
CA ALA A 184 -14.75 -3.04 -1.99
C ALA A 184 -13.69 -2.36 -1.12
N GLY A 185 -13.65 -1.03 -1.17
CA GLY A 185 -12.64 -0.28 -0.44
C GLY A 185 -12.88 1.22 -0.51
N MET A 186 -12.10 1.95 0.30
CA MET A 186 -12.18 3.41 0.32
C MET A 186 -10.79 4.04 0.41
N ALA A 187 -10.69 5.25 -0.13
CA ALA A 187 -9.51 6.09 -0.07
C ALA A 187 -9.89 7.50 0.38
N VAL A 188 -9.10 8.09 1.29
CA VAL A 188 -9.21 9.50 1.69
C VAL A 188 -7.94 10.22 1.31
N GLY A 189 -8.08 11.41 0.71
CA GLY A 189 -6.97 12.17 0.15
C GLY A 189 -6.67 11.83 -1.32
N ALA A 190 -6.04 12.78 -2.03
CA ALA A 190 -5.75 12.69 -3.46
C ALA A 190 -4.83 11.52 -3.80
N ARG A 191 -5.08 10.90 -4.97
CA ARG A 191 -4.32 9.75 -5.49
C ARG A 191 -4.05 9.91 -6.99
N GLU A 192 -3.05 9.15 -7.45
CA GLU A 192 -2.81 8.89 -8.86
C GLU A 192 -3.71 7.71 -9.30
N TRP A 193 -4.92 8.04 -9.75
CA TRP A 193 -5.93 7.03 -10.13
C TRP A 193 -5.57 6.22 -11.36
N ASN A 194 -4.60 6.67 -12.17
CA ASN A 194 -4.16 5.97 -13.36
C ASN A 194 -2.78 5.31 -13.20
N SER A 195 -2.30 5.11 -11.96
CA SER A 195 -1.08 4.34 -11.69
C SER A 195 -1.24 2.86 -12.07
N ASP A 196 -0.13 2.16 -12.29
CA ASP A 196 -0.16 0.73 -12.64
C ASP A 196 -0.80 -0.11 -11.52
N GLU A 197 -0.55 0.23 -10.25
CA GLU A 197 -1.14 -0.45 -9.09
C GLU A 197 -2.65 -0.24 -9.02
N MET A 198 -3.12 0.97 -9.28
CA MET A 198 -4.56 1.28 -9.29
C MET A 198 -5.26 0.59 -10.46
N ARG A 199 -4.63 0.60 -11.63
CA ARG A 199 -5.16 -0.12 -12.81
C ARG A 199 -5.27 -1.62 -12.56
N ALA A 200 -4.25 -2.23 -11.96
CA ALA A 200 -4.28 -3.64 -11.57
C ALA A 200 -5.40 -3.94 -10.57
N LEU A 201 -5.63 -3.05 -9.57
CA LEU A 201 -6.73 -3.19 -8.64
C LEU A 201 -8.09 -3.08 -9.35
N VAL A 202 -8.24 -2.08 -10.22
CA VAL A 202 -9.47 -1.89 -11.02
C VAL A 202 -9.75 -3.12 -11.88
N GLU A 203 -8.76 -3.66 -12.56
CA GLU A 203 -8.89 -4.85 -13.40
C GLU A 203 -9.39 -6.09 -12.64
N ARG A 204 -9.00 -6.24 -11.38
CA ARG A 204 -9.50 -7.31 -10.49
C ARG A 204 -10.94 -7.09 -10.03
N LEU A 205 -11.42 -5.85 -10.00
CA LEU A 205 -12.75 -5.49 -9.52
C LEU A 205 -13.77 -5.32 -10.65
N LEU A 206 -13.33 -5.27 -11.92
CA LEU A 206 -14.23 -5.16 -13.07
C LEU A 206 -15.17 -6.36 -13.18
N PRO A 207 -16.37 -6.17 -13.77
CA PRO A 207 -17.29 -7.29 -14.05
C PRO A 207 -16.60 -8.39 -14.85
N GLY A 208 -16.75 -9.66 -14.45
CA GLY A 208 -16.16 -10.82 -15.14
C GLY A 208 -14.70 -11.11 -14.82
N ALA A 209 -14.05 -10.38 -13.90
CA ALA A 209 -12.66 -10.62 -13.51
C ALA A 209 -12.48 -11.94 -12.70
N GLU A 210 -13.53 -12.43 -12.04
CA GLU A 210 -13.44 -13.61 -11.16
C GLU A 210 -13.49 -14.96 -11.90
N GLU A 211 -13.62 -14.96 -13.23
CA GLU A 211 -13.72 -16.20 -14.03
C GLU A 211 -12.34 -16.75 -14.49
N HIS A 212 -11.22 -16.17 -14.06
CA HIS A 212 -9.88 -16.52 -14.56
C HIS A 212 -8.87 -16.99 -13.50
N ASP A 213 -9.33 -17.43 -12.32
CA ASP A 213 -8.46 -18.11 -11.32
C ASP A 213 -8.67 -19.63 -11.33
#